data_1870cc85d80d0e40fbbd9ef3dc96ad9d
#
_entry.id   1870cc85d80d0e40fbbd9ef3dc96ad9d
#
_cell.length_a   1.000
_cell.length_b   1.000
_cell.length_c   1.000
_cell.angle_alpha   90.00
_cell.angle_beta   90.00
_cell.angle_gamma   90.00
#
_symmetry.space_group_name_H-M   'P 1'
#
loop_
_entity.id
_entity.type
_entity.pdbx_description
1 polymer ?
#
loop_
_entity_poly.entity_id
_entity_poly.type
_entity_poly.pdbx_seq_one_letter_code
_entity_poly.pdbx_strand_id
1 'polypeptide(L)'
;LEQLGARIRYFAPLSDEAVPEDADAVYLPGGYPELHGAQLQAARRWRDSIRDVHARGVPIVAECGGMMALADGLTDGEGRRFEMAGLLAGEVRMQKRLGGLGMHAMPTPQGDIRGHTFHYSLLDSPVTPQDYTEKQRTGTRGEAAYRVGSLFASYFHGYFPSNPRAVAVLFGAQP
;
A
#
# COMPACT_ATOMS: atom_id res chain seq x y z
N LEU A 1 -13.75 4.71 7.42
CA LEU A 1 -13.78 5.87 6.50
C LEU A 1 -15.19 6.45 6.38
N GLU A 2 -16.25 5.66 6.25
CA GLU A 2 -17.64 6.16 6.16
C GLU A 2 -18.04 7.04 7.35
N GLN A 3 -17.62 6.68 8.57
CA GLN A 3 -17.82 7.52 9.77
C GLN A 3 -17.10 8.87 9.69
N LEU A 4 -16.14 9.02 8.80
CA LEU A 4 -15.44 10.27 8.49
C LEU A 4 -16.07 11.01 7.29
N GLY A 5 -17.22 10.55 6.81
CA GLY A 5 -17.95 11.17 5.70
C GLY A 5 -17.56 10.67 4.31
N ALA A 6 -16.70 9.66 4.19
CA ALA A 6 -16.34 9.10 2.90
C ALA A 6 -17.49 8.26 2.31
N ARG A 7 -17.69 8.40 1.00
CA ARG A 7 -18.54 7.49 0.21
C ARG A 7 -17.65 6.42 -0.43
N ILE A 8 -17.82 5.17 -0.02
CA ILE A 8 -17.01 4.07 -0.51
C ILE A 8 -17.52 3.57 -1.87
N ARG A 9 -16.59 3.44 -2.82
CA ARG A 9 -16.77 2.79 -4.10
C ARG A 9 -15.76 1.67 -4.22
N TYR A 10 -16.18 0.50 -4.71
CA TYR A 10 -15.30 -0.65 -4.91
C TYR A 10 -14.94 -0.79 -6.37
N PHE A 11 -13.75 -1.30 -6.63
CA PHE A 11 -13.30 -1.76 -7.94
C PHE A 11 -12.44 -3.01 -7.77
N ALA A 12 -12.35 -3.83 -8.79
CA ALA A 12 -11.66 -5.12 -8.74
C ALA A 12 -10.46 -5.15 -9.73
N PRO A 13 -9.22 -4.92 -9.26
CA PRO A 13 -8.02 -5.00 -10.09
C PRO A 13 -7.89 -6.32 -10.86
N LEU A 14 -8.27 -7.43 -10.22
CA LEU A 14 -8.24 -8.75 -10.85
C LEU A 14 -9.24 -8.91 -12.01
N SER A 15 -10.29 -8.11 -12.06
CA SER A 15 -11.24 -8.05 -13.18
C SER A 15 -10.90 -6.97 -14.19
N ASP A 16 -9.70 -6.40 -14.11
CA ASP A 16 -9.26 -5.27 -14.96
C ASP A 16 -10.21 -4.06 -14.88
N GLU A 17 -10.85 -3.85 -13.73
CA GLU A 17 -11.69 -2.67 -13.51
C GLU A 17 -10.81 -1.45 -13.24
N ALA A 18 -11.08 -0.36 -13.96
CA ALA A 18 -10.43 0.91 -13.71
C ALA A 18 -10.83 1.49 -12.36
N VAL A 19 -9.93 2.25 -11.76
CA VAL A 19 -10.27 3.11 -10.60
C VAL A 19 -11.37 4.09 -11.05
N PRO A 20 -12.43 4.32 -10.25
CA PRO A 20 -13.46 5.30 -10.58
C PRO A 20 -12.86 6.69 -10.84
N GLU A 21 -13.25 7.33 -11.94
CA GLU A 21 -12.69 8.63 -12.37
C GLU A 21 -12.95 9.77 -11.37
N ASP A 22 -14.05 9.66 -10.63
CA ASP A 22 -14.50 10.61 -9.60
C ASP A 22 -13.96 10.28 -8.19
N ALA A 23 -12.96 9.41 -8.08
CA ALA A 23 -12.34 9.10 -6.80
C ALA A 23 -11.48 10.27 -6.29
N ASP A 24 -11.75 10.72 -5.06
CA ASP A 24 -10.98 11.75 -4.35
C ASP A 24 -9.80 11.14 -3.57
N ALA A 25 -9.81 9.84 -3.33
CA ALA A 25 -8.74 9.06 -2.73
C ALA A 25 -8.87 7.58 -3.09
N VAL A 26 -7.77 6.84 -3.06
CA VAL A 26 -7.75 5.39 -3.33
C VAL A 26 -7.14 4.64 -2.16
N TYR A 27 -7.78 3.54 -1.78
CA TYR A 27 -7.24 2.60 -0.80
C TYR A 27 -7.03 1.23 -1.42
N LEU A 28 -5.79 0.75 -1.38
CA LEU A 28 -5.42 -0.61 -1.77
C LEU A 28 -5.03 -1.37 -0.49
N PRO A 29 -5.92 -2.19 0.05
CA PRO A 29 -5.65 -2.96 1.26
C PRO A 29 -4.65 -4.08 1.03
N GLY A 30 -4.29 -4.77 2.09
CA GLY A 30 -3.54 -6.02 2.02
C GLY A 30 -4.25 -7.09 1.21
N GLY A 31 -3.48 -8.06 0.75
CA GLY A 31 -3.95 -9.17 -0.08
C GLY A 31 -2.77 -10.03 -0.51
N TYR A 32 -3.01 -10.91 -1.47
CA TYR A 32 -2.04 -11.90 -1.96
C TYR A 32 -1.79 -11.75 -3.47
N PRO A 33 -1.21 -10.61 -3.92
CA PRO A 33 -0.99 -10.37 -5.34
C PRO A 33 -0.06 -11.40 -5.98
N GLU A 34 0.82 -12.05 -5.21
CA GLU A 34 1.69 -13.13 -5.67
C GLU A 34 0.94 -14.36 -6.18
N LEU A 35 -0.28 -14.58 -5.71
CA LEU A 35 -1.14 -15.67 -6.20
C LEU A 35 -1.84 -15.31 -7.51
N HIS A 36 -1.84 -14.04 -7.89
CA HIS A 36 -2.57 -13.48 -9.02
C HIS A 36 -1.66 -12.66 -9.96
N GLY A 37 -0.35 -12.88 -9.91
CA GLY A 37 0.63 -12.06 -10.64
C GLY A 37 0.35 -11.94 -12.13
N ALA A 38 0.07 -13.06 -12.81
CA ALA A 38 -0.25 -13.06 -14.25
C ALA A 38 -1.54 -12.26 -14.57
N GLN A 39 -2.55 -12.37 -13.69
CA GLN A 39 -3.82 -11.67 -13.86
C GLN A 39 -3.65 -10.15 -13.65
N LEU A 40 -2.91 -9.75 -12.62
CA LEU A 40 -2.58 -8.34 -12.37
C LEU A 40 -1.71 -7.74 -13.48
N GLN A 41 -0.73 -8.50 -13.98
CA GLN A 41 0.07 -8.09 -15.13
C GLN A 41 -0.77 -7.87 -16.38
N ALA A 42 -1.80 -8.70 -16.62
CA ALA A 42 -2.71 -8.57 -17.75
C ALA A 42 -3.73 -7.43 -17.58
N ALA A 43 -3.98 -6.97 -16.36
CA ALA A 43 -4.97 -5.95 -16.01
C ALA A 43 -4.51 -4.53 -16.41
N ARG A 44 -4.52 -4.24 -17.72
CA ARG A 44 -3.99 -2.99 -18.29
C ARG A 44 -4.83 -1.78 -17.90
N ARG A 45 -6.17 -1.88 -17.98
CA ARG A 45 -7.08 -0.78 -17.67
C ARG A 45 -6.90 -0.34 -16.21
N TRP A 46 -6.82 -1.30 -15.29
CA TRP A 46 -6.54 -1.02 -13.90
C TRP A 46 -5.18 -0.32 -13.73
N ARG A 47 -4.10 -0.89 -14.29
CA ARG A 47 -2.76 -0.33 -14.15
C ARG A 47 -2.65 1.08 -14.72
N ASP A 48 -3.25 1.34 -15.87
CA ASP A 48 -3.24 2.66 -16.49
C ASP A 48 -4.07 3.65 -15.64
N SER A 49 -5.26 3.25 -15.19
CA SER A 49 -6.12 4.11 -14.38
C SER A 49 -5.50 4.51 -13.03
N ILE A 50 -4.78 3.58 -12.35
CA ILE A 50 -4.12 3.93 -11.08
C ILE A 50 -2.92 4.85 -11.30
N ARG A 51 -2.22 4.74 -12.43
CA ARG A 51 -1.17 5.69 -12.83
C ARG A 51 -1.75 7.08 -13.09
N ASP A 52 -2.87 7.16 -13.80
CA ASP A 52 -3.56 8.42 -14.08
C ASP A 52 -4.04 9.09 -12.78
N VAL A 53 -4.61 8.32 -11.86
CA VAL A 53 -5.00 8.80 -10.53
C VAL A 53 -3.80 9.38 -9.78
N HIS A 54 -2.67 8.67 -9.77
CA HIS A 54 -1.43 9.14 -9.16
C HIS A 54 -0.90 10.41 -9.82
N ALA A 55 -0.88 10.46 -11.16
CA ALA A 55 -0.43 11.63 -11.92
C ALA A 55 -1.29 12.89 -11.67
N ARG A 56 -2.58 12.72 -11.37
CA ARG A 56 -3.49 13.80 -10.96
C ARG A 56 -3.28 14.26 -9.51
N GLY A 57 -2.40 13.60 -8.75
CA GLY A 57 -2.15 13.94 -7.34
C GLY A 57 -3.23 13.47 -6.38
N VAL A 58 -4.10 12.56 -6.79
CA VAL A 58 -5.12 11.96 -5.91
C VAL A 58 -4.43 11.06 -4.89
N PRO A 59 -4.71 11.19 -3.58
CA PRO A 59 -4.10 10.37 -2.54
C PRO A 59 -4.34 8.89 -2.76
N ILE A 60 -3.26 8.10 -2.67
CA ILE A 60 -3.29 6.64 -2.73
C ILE A 60 -2.66 6.10 -1.45
N VAL A 61 -3.40 5.31 -0.70
CA VAL A 61 -2.90 4.58 0.48
C VAL A 61 -2.84 3.10 0.13
N ALA A 62 -1.63 2.53 0.15
CA ALA A 62 -1.39 1.15 -0.25
C ALA A 62 -0.70 0.37 0.87
N GLU A 63 -1.37 -0.67 1.37
CA GLU A 63 -0.90 -1.51 2.46
C GLU A 63 -0.51 -2.90 1.94
N CYS A 64 0.65 -3.41 2.36
CA CYS A 64 1.11 -4.79 2.16
C CYS A 64 0.90 -5.26 0.70
N GLY A 65 -0.06 -6.14 0.43
CA GLY A 65 -0.36 -6.62 -0.92
C GLY A 65 -0.73 -5.50 -1.90
N GLY A 66 -1.44 -4.47 -1.42
CA GLY A 66 -1.73 -3.28 -2.22
C GLY A 66 -0.47 -2.53 -2.64
N MET A 67 0.51 -2.37 -1.73
CA MET A 67 1.83 -1.81 -2.05
C MET A 67 2.57 -2.70 -3.06
N MET A 68 2.56 -4.03 -2.86
CA MET A 68 3.22 -4.97 -3.75
C MET A 68 2.70 -4.86 -5.18
N ALA A 69 1.40 -4.65 -5.38
CA ALA A 69 0.78 -4.47 -6.68
C ALA A 69 1.15 -3.13 -7.36
N LEU A 70 1.69 -2.17 -6.60
CA LEU A 70 2.16 -0.87 -7.13
C LEU A 70 3.66 -0.81 -7.39
N ALA A 71 4.44 -1.83 -7.06
CA ALA A 71 5.87 -1.92 -7.37
C ALA A 71 6.12 -2.01 -8.90
N ASP A 72 7.38 -2.00 -9.34
CA ASP A 72 7.73 -2.28 -10.73
C ASP A 72 7.50 -3.74 -11.08
N GLY A 73 7.80 -4.64 -10.16
CA GLY A 73 7.62 -6.06 -10.36
C GLY A 73 7.44 -6.84 -9.06
N LEU A 74 6.85 -8.02 -9.23
CA LEU A 74 6.62 -9.00 -8.18
C LEU A 74 7.12 -10.37 -8.63
N THR A 75 8.04 -10.96 -7.86
CA THR A 75 8.49 -12.34 -8.04
C THR A 75 7.80 -13.24 -7.01
N ASP A 76 7.05 -14.22 -7.48
CA ASP A 76 6.32 -15.17 -6.64
C ASP A 76 7.22 -16.21 -5.97
N GLY A 77 6.61 -17.12 -5.19
CA GLY A 77 7.32 -18.20 -4.50
C GLY A 77 7.94 -19.27 -5.43
N GLU A 78 7.56 -19.31 -6.70
CA GLU A 78 8.10 -20.19 -7.75
C GLU A 78 9.20 -19.50 -8.58
N GLY A 79 9.50 -18.23 -8.30
CA GLY A 79 10.51 -17.44 -9.01
C GLY A 79 10.01 -16.81 -10.29
N ARG A 80 8.71 -16.83 -10.58
CA ARG A 80 8.12 -16.16 -11.74
C ARG A 80 7.97 -14.67 -11.44
N ARG A 81 8.47 -13.83 -12.34
CA ARG A 81 8.36 -12.38 -12.24
C ARG A 81 7.17 -11.86 -13.07
N PHE A 82 6.42 -10.96 -12.49
CA PHE A 82 5.28 -10.28 -13.10
C PHE A 82 5.46 -8.77 -13.01
N GLU A 83 5.12 -8.06 -14.07
CA GLU A 83 5.05 -6.59 -14.05
C GLU A 83 3.83 -6.14 -13.24
N MET A 84 4.05 -5.15 -12.38
CA MET A 84 3.02 -4.53 -11.57
C MET A 84 2.71 -3.10 -12.06
N ALA A 85 2.09 -2.25 -11.23
CA ALA A 85 1.67 -0.93 -11.70
C ALA A 85 2.82 0.09 -11.85
N GLY A 86 3.98 -0.11 -11.22
CA GLY A 86 5.16 0.73 -11.41
C GLY A 86 5.05 2.16 -10.85
N LEU A 87 4.29 2.35 -9.76
CA LEU A 87 4.24 3.63 -9.06
C LEU A 87 5.31 3.75 -7.97
N LEU A 88 5.71 2.64 -7.39
CA LEU A 88 6.79 2.55 -6.42
C LEU A 88 7.95 1.80 -7.07
N ALA A 89 9.02 2.50 -7.41
CA ALA A 89 10.19 1.88 -8.01
C ALA A 89 10.77 0.80 -7.10
N GLY A 90 10.97 -0.40 -7.64
CA GLY A 90 11.53 -1.53 -6.92
C GLY A 90 10.88 -2.87 -7.25
N GLU A 91 11.51 -3.92 -6.74
CA GLU A 91 11.12 -5.31 -6.96
C GLU A 91 10.70 -5.98 -5.66
N VAL A 92 9.52 -6.54 -5.66
CA VAL A 92 9.02 -7.37 -4.56
C VAL A 92 9.39 -8.82 -4.82
N ARG A 93 9.90 -9.50 -3.80
CA ARG A 93 10.24 -10.94 -3.88
C ARG A 93 9.64 -11.70 -2.71
N MET A 94 8.89 -12.75 -3.02
CA MET A 94 8.38 -13.66 -1.99
C MET A 94 9.53 -14.43 -1.34
N GLN A 95 9.42 -14.62 -0.03
CA GLN A 95 10.41 -15.30 0.80
C GLN A 95 9.80 -16.55 1.46
N LYS A 96 10.65 -17.56 1.71
CA LYS A 96 10.24 -18.75 2.50
C LYS A 96 10.11 -18.45 4.00
N ARG A 97 10.78 -17.39 4.46
CA ARG A 97 10.74 -16.94 5.86
C ARG A 97 9.86 -15.72 5.99
N LEU A 98 9.29 -15.57 7.16
CA LEU A 98 8.51 -14.39 7.52
C LEU A 98 9.39 -13.14 7.45
N GLY A 99 8.97 -12.14 6.66
CA GLY A 99 9.65 -10.86 6.49
C GLY A 99 9.32 -9.89 7.63
N GLY A 100 8.04 -9.84 8.04
CA GLY A 100 7.59 -9.01 9.15
C GLY A 100 6.42 -9.64 9.90
N LEU A 101 6.42 -9.45 11.23
CA LEU A 101 5.35 -9.88 12.12
C LEU A 101 5.34 -9.02 13.39
N GLY A 102 4.20 -8.50 13.73
CA GLY A 102 4.00 -7.87 15.05
C GLY A 102 3.09 -6.66 15.03
N MET A 103 2.83 -6.17 16.24
CA MET A 103 2.08 -4.94 16.46
C MET A 103 3.03 -3.74 16.30
N HIS A 104 2.62 -2.79 15.49
CA HIS A 104 3.38 -1.59 15.16
C HIS A 104 2.52 -0.33 15.40
N ALA A 105 3.19 0.79 15.52
CA ALA A 105 2.60 2.12 15.43
C ALA A 105 3.29 2.90 14.31
N MET A 106 2.52 3.63 13.50
CA MET A 106 3.02 4.58 12.51
C MET A 106 2.94 5.98 13.12
N PRO A 107 4.07 6.60 13.47
CA PRO A 107 4.07 7.98 13.95
C PRO A 107 3.57 8.94 12.87
N THR A 108 2.71 9.87 13.24
CA THR A 108 2.25 10.96 12.36
C THR A 108 2.21 12.29 13.14
N PRO A 109 2.16 13.44 12.48
CA PRO A 109 1.98 14.74 13.16
C PRO A 109 0.69 14.83 13.97
N GLN A 110 -0.33 14.00 13.65
CA GLN A 110 -1.60 13.93 14.36
C GLN A 110 -1.62 12.86 15.46
N GLY A 111 -0.46 12.25 15.77
CA GLY A 111 -0.32 11.11 16.69
C GLY A 111 -0.29 9.77 15.94
N ASP A 112 -0.07 8.70 16.68
CA ASP A 112 0.20 7.38 16.11
C ASP A 112 -1.05 6.72 15.52
N ILE A 113 -0.87 6.08 14.36
CA ILE A 113 -1.80 5.07 13.84
C ILE A 113 -1.27 3.71 14.29
N ARG A 114 -2.06 2.99 15.10
CA ARG A 114 -1.73 1.61 15.51
C ARG A 114 -2.11 0.62 14.42
N GLY A 115 -1.41 -0.51 14.39
CA GLY A 115 -1.69 -1.55 13.43
C GLY A 115 -0.76 -2.73 13.61
N HIS A 116 -0.57 -3.49 12.54
CA HIS A 116 0.29 -4.66 12.55
C HIS A 116 1.03 -4.82 11.22
N THR A 117 1.99 -5.72 11.20
CA THR A 117 2.62 -6.22 9.98
C THR A 117 2.58 -7.75 9.97
N PHE A 118 2.35 -8.33 8.78
CA PHE A 118 2.44 -9.76 8.54
C PHE A 118 2.68 -10.02 7.05
N HIS A 119 3.92 -10.34 6.67
CA HIS A 119 4.25 -10.61 5.26
C HIS A 119 5.44 -11.57 5.11
N TYR A 120 5.47 -12.25 3.97
CA TYR A 120 6.55 -13.16 3.54
C TYR A 120 7.32 -12.61 2.34
N SER A 121 7.25 -11.32 2.09
CA SER A 121 7.94 -10.70 0.96
C SER A 121 8.91 -9.63 1.43
N LEU A 122 9.84 -9.25 0.55
CA LEU A 122 10.74 -8.12 0.73
C LEU A 122 10.61 -7.22 -0.50
N LEU A 123 10.58 -5.92 -0.28
CA LEU A 123 10.72 -4.90 -1.31
C LEU A 123 12.18 -4.44 -1.35
N ASP A 124 12.79 -4.59 -2.52
CA ASP A 124 14.10 -4.00 -2.85
C ASP A 124 13.82 -2.74 -3.70
N SER A 125 14.00 -1.58 -3.12
CA SER A 125 13.62 -0.30 -3.72
C SER A 125 14.75 0.73 -3.63
N PRO A 126 15.04 1.47 -4.72
CA PRO A 126 15.93 2.61 -4.68
C PRO A 126 15.32 3.84 -3.99
N VAL A 127 14.01 3.83 -3.75
CA VAL A 127 13.31 4.93 -3.08
C VAL A 127 13.67 4.93 -1.60
N THR A 128 14.19 6.04 -1.10
CA THR A 128 14.45 6.20 0.33
C THR A 128 13.14 6.31 1.10
N PRO A 129 12.88 5.44 2.10
CA PRO A 129 11.72 5.59 2.96
C PRO A 129 11.74 6.94 3.70
N GLN A 130 10.62 7.61 3.76
CA GLN A 130 10.48 8.88 4.49
C GLN A 130 10.15 8.67 5.96
N ASP A 131 9.43 7.58 6.26
CA ASP A 131 9.00 7.25 7.61
C ASP A 131 9.24 5.77 7.90
N TYR A 132 9.14 5.40 9.18
CA TYR A 132 9.18 4.03 9.65
C TYR A 132 8.16 3.84 10.76
N THR A 133 7.55 2.67 10.81
CA THR A 133 6.78 2.28 11.98
C THR A 133 7.70 2.00 13.17
N GLU A 134 7.10 2.02 14.36
CA GLU A 134 7.75 1.54 15.59
C GLU A 134 7.10 0.23 16.05
N LYS A 135 7.93 -0.74 16.41
CA LYS A 135 7.48 -2.01 17.00
C LYS A 135 6.98 -1.75 18.41
N GLN A 136 5.70 -1.97 18.68
CA GLN A 136 5.09 -1.64 19.98
C GLN A 136 5.75 -2.35 21.17
N ARG A 137 6.27 -3.56 20.96
CA ARG A 137 6.90 -4.34 22.05
C ARG A 137 8.29 -3.83 22.43
N THR A 138 9.05 -3.27 21.51
CA THR A 138 10.47 -2.96 21.70
C THR A 138 10.81 -1.49 21.49
N GLY A 139 9.92 -0.69 20.92
CA GLY A 139 10.20 0.68 20.51
C GLY A 139 11.23 0.80 19.38
N THR A 140 11.64 -0.31 18.78
CA THR A 140 12.63 -0.28 17.70
C THR A 140 11.96 -0.03 16.36
N ARG A 141 12.74 0.43 15.38
CA ARG A 141 12.33 0.64 13.99
C ARG A 141 11.65 -0.62 13.43
N GLY A 142 10.50 -0.42 12.81
CA GLY A 142 9.73 -1.45 12.12
C GLY A 142 9.74 -1.29 10.61
N GLU A 143 8.55 -1.35 9.98
CA GLU A 143 8.37 -1.29 8.54
C GLU A 143 8.71 0.08 7.97
N ALA A 144 9.30 0.06 6.79
CA ALA A 144 9.51 1.25 5.99
C ALA A 144 8.17 1.78 5.44
N ALA A 145 8.02 3.09 5.40
CA ALA A 145 6.93 3.75 4.72
C ALA A 145 7.46 4.68 3.63
N TYR A 146 6.94 4.50 2.44
CA TYR A 146 7.34 5.20 1.23
C TYR A 146 6.30 6.25 0.86
N ARG A 147 6.79 7.41 0.41
CA ARG A 147 5.96 8.45 -0.20
C ARG A 147 6.51 8.77 -1.58
N VAL A 148 5.68 8.61 -2.61
CA VAL A 148 6.01 8.94 -4.00
C VAL A 148 4.88 9.77 -4.56
N GLY A 149 5.07 11.08 -4.68
CA GLY A 149 3.97 11.99 -5.03
C GLY A 149 2.81 11.87 -4.04
N SER A 150 1.64 11.49 -4.54
CA SER A 150 0.42 11.28 -3.74
C SER A 150 0.29 9.87 -3.14
N LEU A 151 1.23 8.98 -3.42
CA LEU A 151 1.24 7.61 -2.90
C LEU A 151 1.85 7.55 -1.49
N PHE A 152 1.15 6.92 -0.56
CA PHE A 152 1.70 6.37 0.68
C PHE A 152 1.65 4.84 0.60
N ALA A 153 2.77 4.16 0.83
CA ALA A 153 2.89 2.71 0.71
C ALA A 153 3.77 2.11 1.82
N SER A 154 3.32 1.02 2.43
CA SER A 154 4.05 0.29 3.47
C SER A 154 3.56 -1.16 3.58
N TYR A 155 4.36 -2.04 4.19
CA TYR A 155 3.86 -3.34 4.67
C TYR A 155 2.96 -3.24 5.90
N PHE A 156 2.89 -2.09 6.51
CA PHE A 156 2.07 -1.85 7.69
C PHE A 156 0.59 -1.82 7.35
N HIS A 157 -0.22 -2.53 8.15
CA HIS A 157 -1.67 -2.51 8.11
C HIS A 157 -2.18 -1.62 9.24
N GLY A 158 -2.76 -0.48 8.88
CA GLY A 158 -3.29 0.48 9.84
C GLY A 158 -4.64 0.07 10.42
N TYR A 159 -4.78 0.08 11.74
CA TYR A 159 -6.08 0.01 12.38
C TYR A 159 -6.67 1.42 12.44
N PHE A 160 -7.43 1.78 11.43
CA PHE A 160 -7.95 3.13 11.20
C PHE A 160 -8.69 3.75 12.40
N PRO A 161 -9.51 2.99 13.17
CA PRO A 161 -10.15 3.52 14.37
C PRO A 161 -9.18 3.94 15.48
N SER A 162 -7.91 3.56 15.44
CA SER A 162 -6.92 3.95 16.45
C SER A 162 -6.59 5.45 16.44
N ASN A 163 -6.64 6.08 15.26
CA ASN A 163 -6.46 7.52 15.08
C ASN A 163 -7.17 8.01 13.80
N PRO A 164 -8.48 8.25 13.86
CA PRO A 164 -9.28 8.67 12.70
C PRO A 164 -8.78 9.97 12.05
N ARG A 165 -8.25 10.92 12.84
CA ARG A 165 -7.73 12.19 12.32
C ARG A 165 -6.48 11.97 11.47
N ALA A 166 -5.51 11.21 11.97
CA ALA A 166 -4.30 10.89 11.22
C ALA A 166 -4.63 10.11 9.92
N VAL A 167 -5.57 9.18 10.01
CA VAL A 167 -6.05 8.42 8.84
C VAL A 167 -6.71 9.34 7.82
N ALA A 168 -7.58 10.28 8.24
CA ALA A 168 -8.21 11.23 7.32
C ALA A 168 -7.16 12.04 6.55
N VAL A 169 -6.07 12.46 7.21
CA VAL A 169 -4.96 13.18 6.57
C VAL A 169 -4.23 12.31 5.55
N LEU A 170 -4.04 11.01 5.79
CA LEU A 170 -3.47 10.11 4.78
C LEU A 170 -4.32 10.06 3.50
N PHE A 171 -5.63 10.21 3.62
CA PHE A 171 -6.57 10.27 2.51
C PHE A 171 -6.84 11.69 1.99
N GLY A 172 -5.99 12.67 2.34
CA GLY A 172 -6.02 14.00 1.76
C GLY A 172 -6.90 15.01 2.49
N ALA A 173 -7.49 14.66 3.65
CA ALA A 173 -8.19 15.66 4.45
C ALA A 173 -7.22 16.71 5.00
N GLN A 174 -7.68 17.93 5.14
CA GLN A 174 -6.90 18.98 5.79
C GLN A 174 -6.67 18.62 7.27
N PRO A 175 -5.47 18.86 7.82
CA PRO A 175 -5.10 18.50 9.20
C PRO A 175 -5.88 19.25 10.29
#